data_06746198b0880d0ffcc7da76777e57a4
#
_entry.id   06746198b0880d0ffcc7da76777e57a4
#
_cell.length_a   1.000
_cell.length_b   1.000
_cell.length_c   1.000
_cell.angle_alpha   90.00
_cell.angle_beta   90.00
_cell.angle_gamma   90.00
#
_symmetry.space_group_name_H-M   'P 1'
#
loop_
_entity.id
_entity.type
_entity.pdbx_description
1 polymer ?
#
loop_
_entity_poly.entity_id
_entity_poly.type
_entity_poly.pdbx_seq_one_letter_code
_entity_poly.pdbx_strand_id
1 'polypeptide(L)'
;ENALKLASFQTNKKKVIAFKNGFHGRTSAAVAVTDNSKIIAPINAQQEIELFNLGDLQGVEAALKQQDVCAVIIECIQGVGGLDESKTSFYRGLHLLCKKYEVILIADEVQSGFGRTGDFFAFQKHKITPDIISMAKGMGNGFPVGGILIHSSIKASFGLLGTTFGGNHLACVAGLSVLNAIEEEHLMENVTEMSAYFVKIASTIPQ
;
A
#
# COMPACT_ATOMS: atom_id res chain seq x y z
N GLU A 1 -7.52 -1.64 6.47
CA GLU A 1 -8.53 -1.12 7.40
C GLU A 1 -7.90 -0.26 8.51
N ASN A 2 -6.96 -0.80 9.29
CA ASN A 2 -6.32 -0.07 10.39
C ASN A 2 -5.50 1.13 9.93
N ALA A 3 -4.86 1.08 8.76
CA ALA A 3 -4.13 2.22 8.20
C ALA A 3 -5.06 3.41 7.92
N LEU A 4 -6.20 3.17 7.28
CA LEU A 4 -7.21 4.18 6.97
C LEU A 4 -7.81 4.78 8.26
N LYS A 5 -8.16 3.90 9.21
CA LYS A 5 -8.69 4.33 10.52
C LYS A 5 -7.69 5.21 11.26
N LEU A 6 -6.41 4.83 11.29
CA LEU A 6 -5.36 5.60 11.95
C LEU A 6 -5.14 6.95 11.28
N ALA A 7 -5.12 7.00 9.96
CA ALA A 7 -5.00 8.25 9.21
C ALA A 7 -6.15 9.23 9.52
N SER A 8 -7.38 8.71 9.62
CA SER A 8 -8.54 9.52 10.01
C SER A 8 -8.42 10.05 11.44
N PHE A 9 -7.98 9.24 12.40
CA PHE A 9 -7.71 9.70 13.77
C PHE A 9 -6.63 10.78 13.82
N GLN A 10 -5.53 10.57 13.07
CA GLN A 10 -4.39 11.49 13.09
C GLN A 10 -4.74 12.87 12.53
N THR A 11 -5.59 12.93 11.50
CA THR A 11 -5.92 14.17 10.79
C THR A 11 -7.26 14.78 11.21
N ASN A 12 -8.10 14.03 11.91
CA ASN A 12 -9.50 14.36 12.23
C ASN A 12 -10.35 14.65 10.97
N LYS A 13 -10.01 13.99 9.84
CA LYS A 13 -10.69 14.11 8.55
C LYS A 13 -11.19 12.72 8.12
N LYS A 14 -11.99 12.64 7.04
CA LYS A 14 -12.64 11.39 6.62
C LYS A 14 -12.49 11.05 5.13
N LYS A 15 -12.23 12.04 4.26
CA LYS A 15 -12.07 11.79 2.83
C LYS A 15 -10.75 11.08 2.54
N VAL A 16 -10.80 10.08 1.67
CA VAL A 16 -9.62 9.35 1.20
C VAL A 16 -9.49 9.46 -0.30
N ILE A 17 -8.28 9.70 -0.77
CA ILE A 17 -7.92 9.61 -2.18
C ILE A 17 -7.35 8.21 -2.44
N ALA A 18 -7.83 7.54 -3.48
CA ALA A 18 -7.30 6.29 -4.01
C ALA A 18 -7.18 6.37 -5.54
N PHE A 19 -6.72 5.29 -6.18
CA PHE A 19 -6.45 5.30 -7.62
C PHE A 19 -7.31 4.26 -8.34
N LYS A 20 -7.72 4.59 -9.58
CA LYS A 20 -8.46 3.68 -10.44
C LYS A 20 -7.67 2.39 -10.66
N ASN A 21 -8.38 1.29 -10.81
CA ASN A 21 -7.85 -0.08 -10.85
C ASN A 21 -7.15 -0.54 -9.56
N GLY A 22 -7.12 0.28 -8.50
CA GLY A 22 -6.53 -0.09 -7.20
C GLY A 22 -7.37 -1.12 -6.45
N PHE A 23 -6.71 -2.01 -5.71
CA PHE A 23 -7.37 -3.01 -4.86
C PHE A 23 -6.73 -3.04 -3.47
N HIS A 24 -7.51 -2.69 -2.45
CA HIS A 24 -7.02 -2.53 -1.08
C HIS A 24 -7.66 -3.49 -0.07
N GLY A 25 -8.60 -4.32 -0.51
CA GLY A 25 -9.21 -5.34 0.35
C GLY A 25 -10.73 -5.40 0.28
N ARG A 26 -11.31 -6.13 1.24
CA ARG A 26 -12.74 -6.41 1.29
C ARG A 26 -13.42 -6.05 2.62
N THR A 27 -12.68 -5.58 3.59
CA THR A 27 -13.24 -5.02 4.83
C THR A 27 -13.83 -3.64 4.56
N SER A 28 -14.59 -3.07 5.47
CA SER A 28 -15.49 -1.95 5.19
C SER A 28 -14.82 -0.73 4.55
N ALA A 29 -13.79 -0.19 5.15
CA ALA A 29 -13.07 0.96 4.58
C ALA A 29 -12.14 0.55 3.43
N ALA A 30 -11.53 -0.64 3.50
CA ALA A 30 -10.64 -1.13 2.46
C ALA A 30 -11.37 -1.42 1.14
N VAL A 31 -12.62 -1.95 1.19
CA VAL A 31 -13.42 -2.15 -0.02
C VAL A 31 -13.91 -0.82 -0.60
N ALA A 32 -14.17 0.17 0.24
CA ALA A 32 -14.60 1.49 -0.23
C ALA A 32 -13.52 2.20 -1.07
N VAL A 33 -12.24 2.03 -0.74
CA VAL A 33 -11.11 2.59 -1.50
C VAL A 33 -10.64 1.68 -2.65
N THR A 34 -11.27 0.52 -2.84
CA THR A 34 -11.02 -0.39 -3.96
C THR A 34 -11.86 0.02 -5.16
N ASP A 35 -11.25 0.18 -6.34
CA ASP A 35 -11.98 0.56 -7.56
C ASP A 35 -12.68 -0.66 -8.18
N ASN A 36 -13.74 -1.11 -7.52
CA ASN A 36 -14.61 -2.17 -8.04
C ASN A 36 -16.03 -2.05 -7.45
N SER A 37 -16.90 -1.35 -8.15
CA SER A 37 -18.29 -1.13 -7.72
C SER A 37 -19.10 -2.41 -7.48
N LYS A 38 -18.71 -3.54 -8.10
CA LYS A 38 -19.44 -4.82 -7.96
C LYS A 38 -19.26 -5.46 -6.58
N ILE A 39 -18.25 -5.05 -5.82
CA ILE A 39 -17.98 -5.61 -4.48
C ILE A 39 -18.24 -4.61 -3.35
N ILE A 40 -18.63 -3.38 -3.66
CA ILE A 40 -19.00 -2.35 -2.69
C ILE A 40 -20.47 -2.49 -2.35
N ALA A 41 -20.75 -3.03 -1.16
CA ALA A 41 -22.13 -3.11 -0.68
C ALA A 41 -22.66 -1.72 -0.25
N PRO A 42 -23.99 -1.47 -0.23
CA PRO A 42 -24.54 -0.18 0.19
C PRO A 42 -24.02 0.33 1.55
N ILE A 43 -23.76 -0.55 2.49
CA ILE A 43 -23.19 -0.21 3.79
C ILE A 43 -21.75 0.33 3.69
N ASN A 44 -21.00 -0.01 2.65
CA ASN A 44 -19.63 0.44 2.41
C ASN A 44 -19.58 1.76 1.61
N ALA A 45 -20.66 2.08 0.88
CA ALA A 45 -20.73 3.24 -0.03
C ALA A 45 -20.87 4.60 0.68
N GLN A 46 -20.90 4.64 2.01
CA GLN A 46 -21.02 5.87 2.80
C GLN A 46 -19.67 6.57 3.05
N GLN A 47 -18.56 5.98 2.59
CA GLN A 47 -17.22 6.56 2.74
C GLN A 47 -17.00 7.67 1.70
N GLU A 48 -16.37 8.76 2.09
CA GLU A 48 -15.99 9.84 1.17
C GLU A 48 -14.69 9.48 0.46
N ILE A 49 -14.81 8.89 -0.74
CA ILE A 49 -13.67 8.43 -1.54
C ILE A 49 -13.62 9.20 -2.85
N GLU A 50 -12.43 9.62 -3.25
CA GLU A 50 -12.17 10.23 -4.54
C GLU A 50 -11.13 9.42 -5.30
N LEU A 51 -11.47 8.98 -6.53
CA LEU A 51 -10.63 8.12 -7.36
C LEU A 51 -9.98 8.91 -8.49
N PHE A 52 -8.66 8.87 -8.56
CA PHE A 52 -7.87 9.48 -9.64
C PHE A 52 -7.25 8.42 -10.55
N ASN A 53 -6.90 8.82 -11.78
CA ASN A 53 -6.05 7.98 -12.61
C ASN A 53 -4.64 7.91 -12.01
N LEU A 54 -4.00 6.76 -12.10
CA LEU A 54 -2.61 6.62 -11.69
C LEU A 54 -1.73 7.56 -12.55
N GLY A 55 -0.97 8.44 -11.90
CA GLY A 55 -0.17 9.47 -12.60
C GLY A 55 -0.78 10.88 -12.61
N ASP A 56 -2.05 11.06 -12.24
CA ASP A 56 -2.72 12.37 -12.21
C ASP A 56 -2.36 13.18 -10.96
N LEU A 57 -1.17 13.74 -10.95
CA LEU A 57 -0.69 14.56 -9.83
C LEU A 57 -1.43 15.90 -9.72
N GLN A 58 -1.89 16.45 -10.84
CA GLN A 58 -2.59 17.74 -10.86
C GLN A 58 -3.99 17.63 -10.25
N GLY A 59 -4.74 16.58 -10.62
CA GLY A 59 -6.04 16.29 -10.03
C GLY A 59 -5.94 16.05 -8.52
N VAL A 60 -4.96 15.24 -8.10
CA VAL A 60 -4.70 15.01 -6.68
C VAL A 60 -4.37 16.32 -5.94
N GLU A 61 -3.50 17.18 -6.49
CA GLU A 61 -3.21 18.47 -5.83
C GLU A 61 -4.45 19.35 -5.71
N ALA A 62 -5.31 19.39 -6.73
CA ALA A 62 -6.54 20.16 -6.69
C ALA A 62 -7.49 19.69 -5.57
N ALA A 63 -7.61 18.36 -5.37
CA ALA A 63 -8.38 17.80 -4.28
C ALA A 63 -7.76 18.10 -2.90
N LEU A 64 -6.45 17.97 -2.76
CA LEU A 64 -5.75 18.24 -1.49
C LEU A 64 -5.88 19.71 -1.03
N LYS A 65 -6.04 20.66 -1.95
CA LYS A 65 -6.30 22.08 -1.64
C LYS A 65 -7.61 22.29 -0.86
N GLN A 66 -8.57 21.38 -0.92
CA GLN A 66 -9.82 21.46 -0.15
C GLN A 66 -9.62 21.21 1.34
N GLN A 67 -8.48 20.67 1.75
CA GLN A 67 -8.08 20.43 3.14
C GLN A 67 -9.00 19.47 3.93
N ASP A 68 -9.81 18.65 3.26
CA ASP A 68 -10.74 17.68 3.85
C ASP A 68 -10.25 16.21 3.76
N VAL A 69 -9.13 15.97 3.06
CA VAL A 69 -8.54 14.65 2.85
C VAL A 69 -7.74 14.21 4.07
N CYS A 70 -7.99 12.98 4.57
CA CYS A 70 -7.22 12.36 5.66
C CYS A 70 -6.04 11.54 5.14
N ALA A 71 -6.21 10.87 4.02
CA ALA A 71 -5.19 9.97 3.48
C ALA A 71 -5.21 9.90 1.95
N VAL A 72 -4.05 9.61 1.40
CA VAL A 72 -3.89 9.06 0.04
C VAL A 72 -3.38 7.64 0.20
N ILE A 73 -4.10 6.65 -0.37
CA ILE A 73 -3.66 5.24 -0.38
C ILE A 73 -3.28 4.84 -1.80
N ILE A 74 -2.15 4.14 -1.93
CA ILE A 74 -1.59 3.75 -3.23
C ILE A 74 -0.84 2.43 -3.18
N GLU A 75 -1.02 1.59 -4.20
CA GLU A 75 -0.11 0.52 -4.57
C GLU A 75 0.96 1.11 -5.52
N CYS A 76 2.25 0.90 -5.25
CA CYS A 76 3.30 1.30 -6.20
C CYS A 76 3.27 0.46 -7.49
N ILE A 77 2.73 -0.75 -7.40
CA ILE A 77 2.40 -1.61 -8.52
C ILE A 77 0.99 -2.15 -8.26
N GLN A 78 0.03 -1.83 -9.12
CA GLN A 78 -1.37 -2.25 -8.95
C GLN A 78 -1.53 -3.74 -9.26
N GLY A 79 -1.45 -4.56 -8.22
CA GLY A 79 -1.40 -6.01 -8.38
C GLY A 79 -2.62 -6.65 -9.03
N VAL A 80 -3.83 -6.17 -8.74
CA VAL A 80 -5.08 -6.64 -9.34
C VAL A 80 -5.42 -5.86 -10.61
N GLY A 81 -4.97 -4.63 -10.71
CA GLY A 81 -5.26 -3.71 -11.82
C GLY A 81 -4.45 -3.95 -13.11
N GLY A 82 -3.72 -5.08 -13.23
CA GLY A 82 -2.97 -5.42 -14.43
C GLY A 82 -1.47 -5.16 -14.33
N LEU A 83 -0.94 -5.01 -13.15
CA LEU A 83 0.46 -4.69 -12.82
C LEU A 83 0.89 -3.29 -13.31
N ASP A 84 -0.06 -2.37 -13.40
CA ASP A 84 0.23 -0.98 -13.76
C ASP A 84 1.09 -0.29 -12.70
N GLU A 85 2.06 0.48 -13.18
CA GLU A 85 2.88 1.38 -12.37
C GLU A 85 2.97 2.77 -13.03
N SER A 86 3.25 3.79 -12.24
CA SER A 86 3.50 5.15 -12.74
C SER A 86 4.99 5.47 -12.73
N LYS A 87 5.35 6.62 -13.27
CA LYS A 87 6.74 7.11 -13.25
C LYS A 87 7.17 7.47 -11.83
N THR A 88 8.44 7.27 -11.50
CA THR A 88 9.04 7.67 -10.21
C THR A 88 8.74 9.15 -9.86
N SER A 89 8.68 10.04 -10.85
CA SER A 89 8.35 11.46 -10.63
C SER A 89 6.95 11.66 -10.05
N PHE A 90 5.97 10.81 -10.42
CA PHE A 90 4.63 10.84 -9.85
C PHE A 90 4.65 10.49 -8.36
N TYR A 91 5.26 9.37 -7.97
CA TYR A 91 5.31 8.94 -6.56
C TYR A 91 6.04 9.96 -5.69
N ARG A 92 7.14 10.53 -6.18
CA ARG A 92 7.86 11.61 -5.49
C ARG A 92 7.02 12.86 -5.35
N GLY A 93 6.33 13.27 -6.43
CA GLY A 93 5.41 14.40 -6.41
C GLY A 93 4.27 14.17 -5.42
N LEU A 94 3.65 12.98 -5.43
CA LEU A 94 2.59 12.59 -4.51
C LEU A 94 3.04 12.68 -3.05
N HIS A 95 4.22 12.13 -2.74
CA HIS A 95 4.81 12.21 -1.40
C HIS A 95 5.03 13.67 -0.94
N LEU A 96 5.54 14.54 -1.84
CA LEU A 96 5.73 15.96 -1.53
C LEU A 96 4.40 16.68 -1.31
N LEU A 97 3.37 16.37 -2.10
CA LEU A 97 2.03 16.93 -1.93
C LEU A 97 1.40 16.49 -0.60
N CYS A 98 1.48 15.21 -0.25
CA CYS A 98 0.98 14.71 1.02
C CYS A 98 1.64 15.44 2.20
N LYS A 99 2.95 15.63 2.17
CA LYS A 99 3.68 16.43 3.17
C LYS A 99 3.23 17.89 3.20
N LYS A 100 3.11 18.53 2.04
CA LYS A 100 2.71 19.95 1.90
C LYS A 100 1.32 20.22 2.49
N TYR A 101 0.37 19.29 2.31
CA TYR A 101 -1.02 19.44 2.74
C TYR A 101 -1.35 18.69 4.05
N GLU A 102 -0.34 18.13 4.73
CA GLU A 102 -0.47 17.38 5.98
C GLU A 102 -1.47 16.23 5.88
N VAL A 103 -1.38 15.46 4.78
CA VAL A 103 -2.21 14.29 4.47
C VAL A 103 -1.36 13.03 4.61
N ILE A 104 -1.90 11.99 5.22
CA ILE A 104 -1.21 10.73 5.46
C ILE A 104 -1.05 9.97 4.14
N LEU A 105 0.18 9.66 3.76
CA LEU A 105 0.48 8.77 2.63
C LEU A 105 0.56 7.32 3.10
N ILE A 106 -0.34 6.48 2.59
CA ILE A 106 -0.39 5.04 2.86
C ILE A 106 0.14 4.29 1.64
N ALA A 107 1.26 3.59 1.79
CA ALA A 107 1.73 2.64 0.79
C ALA A 107 1.12 1.26 1.08
N ASP A 108 0.36 0.74 0.14
CA ASP A 108 -0.18 -0.61 0.21
C ASP A 108 0.82 -1.60 -0.38
N GLU A 109 1.59 -2.22 0.50
CA GLU A 109 2.63 -3.20 0.16
C GLU A 109 2.15 -4.66 0.39
N VAL A 110 0.84 -4.84 0.48
CA VAL A 110 0.24 -6.16 0.72
C VAL A 110 0.62 -7.16 -0.38
N GLN A 111 0.75 -6.71 -1.63
CA GLN A 111 1.16 -7.57 -2.74
C GLN A 111 2.60 -7.35 -3.19
N SER A 112 3.09 -6.13 -3.16
CA SER A 112 4.40 -5.74 -3.70
C SER A 112 5.55 -5.85 -2.70
N GLY A 113 5.25 -5.92 -1.41
CA GLY A 113 6.26 -6.01 -0.35
C GLY A 113 6.92 -7.38 -0.19
N PHE A 114 7.78 -7.48 0.80
CA PHE A 114 8.53 -8.68 1.15
C PHE A 114 9.39 -9.23 0.01
N GLY A 115 10.13 -8.34 -0.64
CA GLY A 115 11.12 -8.69 -1.66
C GLY A 115 10.54 -9.00 -3.06
N ARG A 116 9.20 -8.92 -3.24
CA ARG A 116 8.52 -9.27 -4.50
C ARG A 116 9.06 -8.55 -5.73
N THR A 117 9.58 -7.34 -5.56
CA THR A 117 10.06 -6.46 -6.64
C THR A 117 11.59 -6.37 -6.73
N GLY A 118 12.32 -7.10 -5.87
CA GLY A 118 13.77 -6.97 -5.69
C GLY A 118 14.16 -5.98 -4.60
N ASP A 119 13.30 -5.00 -4.27
CA ASP A 119 13.39 -4.20 -3.05
C ASP A 119 12.50 -4.82 -1.97
N PHE A 120 12.80 -4.61 -0.69
CA PHE A 120 11.98 -5.15 0.40
C PHE A 120 10.55 -4.62 0.36
N PHE A 121 10.38 -3.32 0.08
CA PHE A 121 9.11 -2.67 -0.26
C PHE A 121 9.22 -1.95 -1.61
N ALA A 122 8.21 -2.05 -2.45
CA ALA A 122 8.22 -1.47 -3.80
C ALA A 122 8.42 0.06 -3.81
N PHE A 123 7.91 0.78 -2.79
CA PHE A 123 8.09 2.23 -2.70
C PHE A 123 9.56 2.66 -2.57
N GLN A 124 10.45 1.78 -2.12
CA GLN A 124 11.88 2.09 -1.95
C GLN A 124 12.56 2.43 -3.29
N LYS A 125 12.13 1.78 -4.39
CA LYS A 125 12.54 2.12 -5.77
C LYS A 125 12.36 3.61 -6.08
N HIS A 126 11.35 4.24 -5.50
CA HIS A 126 11.02 5.65 -5.76
C HIS A 126 11.69 6.62 -4.78
N LYS A 127 12.39 6.12 -3.76
CA LYS A 127 13.05 6.92 -2.72
C LYS A 127 12.07 7.87 -2.01
N ILE A 128 10.92 7.38 -1.64
CA ILE A 128 9.91 8.05 -0.82
C ILE A 128 9.82 7.38 0.55
N THR A 129 9.21 8.06 1.52
CA THR A 129 8.96 7.50 2.86
C THR A 129 7.48 7.71 3.18
N PRO A 130 6.63 6.67 3.00
CA PRO A 130 5.22 6.74 3.38
C PRO A 130 5.06 6.92 4.90
N ASP A 131 3.94 7.48 5.31
CA ASP A 131 3.61 7.64 6.72
C ASP A 131 3.11 6.32 7.33
N ILE A 132 2.42 5.51 6.53
CA ILE A 132 1.93 4.18 6.93
C ILE A 132 2.18 3.20 5.78
N ILE A 133 2.60 1.99 6.12
CA ILE A 133 2.78 0.89 5.16
C ILE A 133 1.86 -0.25 5.59
N SER A 134 0.98 -0.72 4.70
CA SER A 134 0.17 -1.93 4.96
C SER A 134 0.86 -3.17 4.40
N MET A 135 0.82 -4.27 5.17
CA MET A 135 1.54 -5.51 4.88
C MET A 135 0.66 -6.72 5.15
N ALA A 136 0.75 -7.73 4.30
CA ALA A 136 0.16 -9.04 4.47
C ALA A 136 0.80 -10.05 3.49
N LYS A 137 0.06 -11.08 3.06
CA LYS A 137 0.46 -12.06 2.03
C LYS A 137 1.89 -12.58 2.19
N GLY A 138 2.86 -11.99 1.47
CA GLY A 138 4.28 -12.36 1.56
C GLY A 138 4.84 -12.33 2.97
N MET A 139 4.32 -11.47 3.85
CA MET A 139 4.71 -11.40 5.26
C MET A 139 4.62 -12.74 5.98
N GLY A 140 3.65 -13.58 5.66
CA GLY A 140 3.46 -14.88 6.29
C GLY A 140 3.66 -16.07 5.36
N ASN A 141 3.94 -15.82 4.07
CA ASN A 141 4.12 -16.88 3.05
C ASN A 141 3.06 -17.99 3.10
N GLY A 142 1.79 -17.60 3.18
CA GLY A 142 0.63 -18.50 3.30
C GLY A 142 0.03 -18.59 4.69
N PHE A 143 0.77 -18.24 5.75
CA PHE A 143 0.17 -18.09 7.06
C PHE A 143 -0.64 -16.77 7.13
N PRO A 144 -1.90 -16.77 7.66
CA PRO A 144 -2.73 -15.58 7.72
C PRO A 144 -2.19 -14.59 8.75
N VAL A 145 -1.49 -13.57 8.28
CA VAL A 145 -0.94 -12.48 9.06
C VAL A 145 -0.97 -11.18 8.26
N GLY A 146 -1.11 -10.09 8.95
CA GLY A 146 -1.01 -8.74 8.37
C GLY A 146 -0.66 -7.73 9.44
N GLY A 147 -0.12 -6.60 9.02
CA GLY A 147 0.30 -5.53 9.92
C GLY A 147 0.38 -4.19 9.21
N ILE A 148 0.64 -3.17 10.00
CA ILE A 148 1.01 -1.84 9.49
C ILE A 148 2.32 -1.40 10.15
N LEU A 149 3.20 -0.78 9.38
CA LEU A 149 4.30 0.02 9.91
C LEU A 149 3.88 1.48 9.91
N ILE A 150 4.23 2.19 10.97
CA ILE A 150 3.78 3.55 11.23
C ILE A 150 5.00 4.43 11.41
N HIS A 151 5.08 5.53 10.66
CA HIS A 151 6.17 6.50 10.81
C HIS A 151 6.14 7.13 12.21
N SER A 152 7.30 7.41 12.78
CA SER A 152 7.46 7.92 14.16
C SER A 152 6.80 9.27 14.43
N SER A 153 6.43 10.03 13.38
CA SER A 153 5.65 11.27 13.51
C SER A 153 4.20 11.03 13.94
N ILE A 154 3.66 9.82 13.73
CA ILE A 154 2.30 9.45 14.13
C ILE A 154 2.37 8.85 15.52
N LYS A 155 1.70 9.49 16.48
CA LYS A 155 1.67 9.01 17.87
C LYS A 155 0.69 7.85 18.01
N ALA A 156 1.21 6.70 18.40
CA ALA A 156 0.37 5.59 18.81
C ALA A 156 -0.37 5.93 20.11
N SER A 157 -1.64 5.53 20.20
CA SER A 157 -2.44 5.62 21.41
C SER A 157 -3.08 4.28 21.70
N PHE A 158 -3.03 3.87 22.96
CA PHE A 158 -3.64 2.61 23.38
C PHE A 158 -5.14 2.60 23.08
N GLY A 159 -5.63 1.50 22.50
CA GLY A 159 -7.05 1.30 22.24
C GLY A 159 -7.60 1.92 20.94
N LEU A 160 -6.83 2.73 20.19
CA LEU A 160 -7.30 3.27 18.91
C LEU A 160 -7.48 2.19 17.83
N LEU A 161 -6.54 1.26 17.75
CA LEU A 161 -6.57 0.14 16.83
C LEU A 161 -6.66 -1.15 17.64
N GLY A 162 -7.27 -2.18 17.05
CA GLY A 162 -7.41 -3.45 17.74
C GLY A 162 -7.59 -4.62 16.77
N THR A 163 -7.16 -5.78 17.24
CA THR A 163 -7.36 -7.07 16.58
C THR A 163 -7.29 -8.16 17.63
N THR A 164 -8.20 -9.13 17.58
CA THR A 164 -8.23 -10.22 18.57
C THR A 164 -7.02 -11.14 18.45
N PHE A 165 -6.62 -11.49 17.22
CA PHE A 165 -5.53 -12.43 16.96
C PHE A 165 -4.21 -11.77 16.53
N GLY A 166 -4.17 -10.45 16.39
CA GLY A 166 -2.96 -9.75 15.96
C GLY A 166 -1.80 -9.96 16.93
N GLY A 167 -0.62 -10.24 16.37
CA GLY A 167 0.58 -10.51 17.15
C GLY A 167 0.58 -11.85 17.90
N ASN A 168 -0.29 -12.80 17.52
CA ASN A 168 -0.22 -14.14 18.10
C ASN A 168 1.11 -14.84 17.77
N HIS A 169 1.57 -15.72 18.64
CA HIS A 169 2.89 -16.33 18.56
C HIS A 169 3.14 -17.08 17.25
N LEU A 170 2.15 -17.79 16.70
CA LEU A 170 2.30 -18.54 15.45
C LEU A 170 2.48 -17.57 14.25
N ALA A 171 1.72 -16.49 14.20
CA ALA A 171 1.87 -15.47 13.18
C ALA A 171 3.25 -14.78 13.26
N CYS A 172 3.72 -14.48 14.47
CA CYS A 172 5.03 -13.86 14.68
C CYS A 172 6.17 -14.82 14.26
N VAL A 173 6.08 -16.11 14.60
CA VAL A 173 7.07 -17.12 14.18
C VAL A 173 7.05 -17.28 12.67
N ALA A 174 5.88 -17.38 12.05
CA ALA A 174 5.78 -17.48 10.59
C ALA A 174 6.41 -16.25 9.89
N GLY A 175 6.10 -15.04 10.35
CA GLY A 175 6.69 -13.82 9.81
C GLY A 175 8.20 -13.75 10.00
N LEU A 176 8.70 -14.13 11.16
CA LEU A 176 10.14 -14.18 11.44
C LEU A 176 10.86 -15.19 10.54
N SER A 177 10.27 -16.39 10.34
CA SER A 177 10.82 -17.39 9.43
C SER A 177 10.90 -16.89 7.99
N VAL A 178 9.91 -16.09 7.53
CA VAL A 178 9.94 -15.46 6.20
C VAL A 178 11.06 -14.44 6.10
N LEU A 179 11.22 -13.59 7.13
CA LEU A 179 12.30 -12.60 7.14
C LEU A 179 13.68 -13.25 7.09
N ASN A 180 13.90 -14.29 7.89
CA ASN A 180 15.14 -15.04 7.89
C ASN A 180 15.42 -15.67 6.52
N ALA A 181 14.43 -16.32 5.91
CA ALA A 181 14.59 -16.93 4.58
C ALA A 181 14.93 -15.86 3.51
N ILE A 182 14.28 -14.70 3.52
CA ILE A 182 14.59 -13.62 2.57
C ILE A 182 16.06 -13.18 2.70
N GLU A 183 16.55 -13.05 3.94
CA GLU A 183 17.92 -12.60 4.21
C GLU A 183 18.95 -13.72 3.93
N GLU A 184 18.77 -14.91 4.51
CA GLU A 184 19.72 -16.01 4.44
C GLU A 184 19.87 -16.61 3.04
N GLU A 185 18.77 -16.66 2.27
CA GLU A 185 18.75 -17.21 0.92
C GLU A 185 18.93 -16.12 -0.17
N HIS A 186 19.19 -14.87 0.20
CA HIS A 186 19.40 -13.74 -0.72
C HIS A 186 18.28 -13.61 -1.77
N LEU A 187 17.02 -13.76 -1.32
CA LEU A 187 15.88 -13.86 -2.24
C LEU A 187 15.63 -12.60 -3.04
N MET A 188 15.96 -11.40 -2.54
CA MET A 188 15.79 -10.14 -3.28
C MET A 188 16.76 -10.03 -4.47
N GLU A 189 17.99 -10.47 -4.30
CA GLU A 189 18.99 -10.56 -5.36
C GLU A 189 18.54 -11.56 -6.42
N ASN A 190 18.07 -12.76 -6.01
CA ASN A 190 17.53 -13.76 -6.92
C ASN A 190 16.32 -13.23 -7.72
N VAL A 191 15.40 -12.47 -7.09
CA VAL A 191 14.28 -11.83 -7.80
C VAL A 191 14.78 -10.90 -8.90
N THR A 192 15.79 -10.09 -8.61
CA THR A 192 16.37 -9.15 -9.56
C THR A 192 17.00 -9.88 -10.76
N GLU A 193 17.78 -10.94 -10.52
CA GLU A 193 18.41 -11.74 -11.55
C GLU A 193 17.37 -12.47 -12.41
N MET A 194 16.38 -13.12 -11.77
CA MET A 194 15.33 -13.86 -12.48
C MET A 194 14.42 -12.93 -13.28
N SER A 195 14.14 -11.73 -12.79
CA SER A 195 13.41 -10.70 -13.54
C SER A 195 14.15 -10.30 -14.81
N ALA A 196 15.45 -10.02 -14.71
CA ALA A 196 16.28 -9.69 -15.85
C ALA A 196 16.34 -10.85 -16.88
N TYR A 197 16.49 -12.09 -16.40
CA TYR A 197 16.46 -13.28 -17.24
C TYR A 197 15.10 -13.43 -17.95
N PHE A 198 13.99 -13.30 -17.22
CA PHE A 198 12.64 -13.38 -17.78
C PHE A 198 12.43 -12.34 -18.90
N VAL A 199 12.75 -11.07 -18.63
CA VAL A 199 12.60 -9.99 -19.62
C VAL A 199 13.42 -10.28 -20.87
N LYS A 200 14.67 -10.76 -20.71
CA LYS A 200 15.53 -11.14 -21.83
C LYS A 200 14.88 -12.22 -22.71
N ILE A 201 14.30 -13.27 -22.11
CA ILE A 201 13.64 -14.34 -22.87
C ILE A 201 12.33 -13.85 -23.47
N ALA A 202 11.50 -13.15 -22.71
CA ALA A 202 10.21 -12.64 -23.18
C ALA A 202 10.35 -11.69 -24.38
N SER A 203 11.42 -10.89 -24.42
CA SER A 203 11.70 -9.99 -25.56
C SER A 203 12.04 -10.71 -26.87
N THR A 204 12.34 -12.00 -26.85
CA THR A 204 12.60 -12.82 -28.06
C THR A 204 11.34 -13.44 -28.64
N ILE A 205 10.21 -13.36 -27.93
CA ILE A 205 8.92 -13.92 -28.37
C ILE A 205 8.26 -12.91 -29.32
N PRO A 206 7.93 -13.30 -30.56
CA PRO A 206 7.21 -12.44 -31.51
C PRO A 206 5.85 -12.01 -30.91
N GLN A 207 5.47 -10.72 -31.05
CA GLN A 207 4.16 -10.20 -30.69
C GLN A 207 3.10 -10.57 -31.71
#